data_dafcb66987a9ede0d70d143999af3141
#
_entry.id   dafcb66987a9ede0d70d143999af3141
#
_cell.length_a   1.000
_cell.length_b   1.000
_cell.length_c   1.000
_cell.angle_alpha   90.00
_cell.angle_beta   90.00
_cell.angle_gamma   90.00
#
_symmetry.space_group_name_H-M   'P 1'
#
loop_
_entity.id
_entity.type
_entity.pdbx_description
1 polymer ?
#
loop_
_entity_poly.entity_id
_entity_poly.type
_entity_poly.pdbx_seq_one_letter_code
_entity_poly.pdbx_strand_id
1 'polypeptide(L)'
;MSKQQIGVVGMAVMGRNLALNIESRGYTVSIFNRSREKTEEVIAENPGKKLVPYYTVKEFVESLETPRRILLMVKAGAGTDAAIDSLKPYLDKGDIIIDGGNTFFQDTIRRNRELSVEGFNFIGTGVSGGEEGALKGPSIMPGGQKDAYELVAPILTKIAAVAEDGEPCVTYIGADGAGHYVKMVHNGIEYGDMQLIAEAYSLLKGGLNLSNEELAQTFTEWNNGELSSYLIDITKDIFTKKDEDGNYLVDVILDEAANKGTGKWTSQSALDLGEPLSLITESVFARYISSLKDQRVAASKVLSGPQAQPAGDKDEFIEKVRRALYLGKIVSYAQGFSQLRAASEEYNWDLDYGEIAKIFRAGCIIRAQFLQKITDAYAENPQIANLLLAPYFKQIADDYQQALRDVVAYAVQNGIPVPTFAAAVAYYDSYRAAVLPANLIQAQRDYFGAHTYKRIDKEGVFHTEWLD
;
A
#
# COMPACT_ATOMS: atom_id res chain seq x y z
N MET A 1 17.85 -22.25 -32.05
CA MET A 1 17.39 -22.46 -30.68
C MET A 1 15.92 -22.09 -30.58
N SER A 2 15.14 -22.77 -29.76
CA SER A 2 13.74 -22.39 -29.55
C SER A 2 13.72 -21.02 -28.84
N LYS A 3 12.78 -20.16 -29.26
CA LYS A 3 12.60 -18.85 -28.64
C LYS A 3 11.93 -18.99 -27.26
N GLN A 4 12.21 -18.05 -26.35
CA GLN A 4 11.65 -18.02 -25.01
C GLN A 4 10.33 -17.24 -24.98
N GLN A 5 9.45 -17.63 -24.07
CA GLN A 5 8.08 -17.11 -23.99
C GLN A 5 8.01 -15.73 -23.32
N ILE A 6 8.96 -15.42 -22.46
CA ILE A 6 9.04 -14.13 -21.75
C ILE A 6 10.49 -13.80 -21.42
N GLY A 7 10.81 -12.51 -21.40
CA GLY A 7 12.10 -11.98 -20.94
C GLY A 7 11.96 -11.20 -19.63
N VAL A 8 12.95 -11.29 -18.78
CA VAL A 8 13.06 -10.48 -17.54
C VAL A 8 14.34 -9.67 -17.57
N VAL A 9 14.22 -8.36 -17.42
CA VAL A 9 15.32 -7.40 -17.34
C VAL A 9 15.49 -6.94 -15.89
N GLY A 10 16.70 -7.07 -15.36
CA GLY A 10 17.01 -6.70 -13.98
C GLY A 10 17.05 -7.94 -13.06
N MET A 11 18.26 -8.32 -12.65
CA MET A 11 18.53 -9.53 -11.85
C MET A 11 18.88 -9.22 -10.39
N ALA A 12 18.37 -8.12 -9.86
CA ALA A 12 18.32 -7.93 -8.41
C ALA A 12 17.25 -8.86 -7.79
N VAL A 13 17.13 -8.86 -6.47
CA VAL A 13 16.32 -9.83 -5.71
C VAL A 13 14.92 -10.04 -6.31
N MET A 14 14.18 -8.99 -6.58
CA MET A 14 12.81 -9.12 -7.10
C MET A 14 12.76 -9.70 -8.52
N GLY A 15 13.58 -9.20 -9.42
CA GLY A 15 13.60 -9.66 -10.83
C GLY A 15 14.06 -11.10 -10.96
N ARG A 16 15.08 -11.47 -10.24
CA ARG A 16 15.58 -12.84 -10.12
C ARG A 16 14.51 -13.80 -9.59
N ASN A 17 13.83 -13.43 -8.51
CA ASN A 17 12.79 -14.27 -7.91
C ASN A 17 11.55 -14.39 -8.81
N LEU A 18 11.14 -13.33 -9.50
CA LEU A 18 10.07 -13.41 -10.50
C LEU A 18 10.45 -14.29 -11.69
N ALA A 19 11.69 -14.20 -12.19
CA ALA A 19 12.18 -15.07 -13.26
C ALA A 19 12.14 -16.54 -12.85
N LEU A 20 12.56 -16.86 -11.64
CA LEU A 20 12.50 -18.21 -11.07
C LEU A 20 11.05 -18.68 -10.86
N ASN A 21 10.16 -17.82 -10.40
CA ASN A 21 8.74 -18.12 -10.27
C ASN A 21 8.13 -18.46 -11.64
N ILE A 22 8.35 -17.61 -12.65
CA ILE A 22 7.86 -17.83 -14.02
C ILE A 22 8.36 -19.17 -14.56
N GLU A 23 9.65 -19.45 -14.42
CA GLU A 23 10.25 -20.72 -14.84
C GLU A 23 9.60 -21.93 -14.15
N SER A 24 9.39 -21.84 -12.84
CA SER A 24 8.79 -22.91 -12.04
C SER A 24 7.36 -23.26 -12.46
N ARG A 25 6.69 -22.34 -13.18
CA ARG A 25 5.34 -22.54 -13.74
C ARG A 25 5.35 -23.15 -15.15
N GLY A 26 6.53 -23.57 -15.63
CA GLY A 26 6.70 -24.27 -16.88
C GLY A 26 7.04 -23.40 -18.10
N TYR A 27 7.31 -22.12 -17.91
CA TYR A 27 7.72 -21.20 -18.97
C TYR A 27 9.24 -21.22 -19.18
N THR A 28 9.65 -20.92 -20.42
CA THR A 28 11.06 -20.65 -20.74
C THR A 28 11.30 -19.14 -20.65
N VAL A 29 12.36 -18.74 -19.97
CA VAL A 29 12.62 -17.34 -19.58
C VAL A 29 13.99 -16.90 -20.07
N SER A 30 14.02 -15.81 -20.85
CA SER A 30 15.27 -15.09 -21.13
C SER A 30 15.56 -14.12 -20.00
N ILE A 31 16.79 -14.11 -19.49
CA ILE A 31 17.20 -13.17 -18.45
C ILE A 31 18.32 -12.26 -18.95
N PHE A 32 18.23 -11.00 -18.58
CA PHE A 32 19.22 -9.97 -18.90
C PHE A 32 19.39 -9.00 -17.75
N ASN A 33 20.63 -8.61 -17.49
CA ASN A 33 20.98 -7.52 -16.59
C ASN A 33 22.10 -6.69 -17.21
N ARG A 34 22.09 -5.38 -16.98
CA ARG A 34 23.14 -4.48 -17.50
C ARG A 34 24.55 -4.90 -17.05
N SER A 35 24.67 -5.35 -15.79
CA SER A 35 25.88 -5.98 -15.28
C SER A 35 25.82 -7.48 -15.57
N ARG A 36 26.76 -7.94 -16.37
CA ARG A 36 26.85 -9.35 -16.80
C ARG A 36 26.97 -10.32 -15.62
N GLU A 37 27.73 -9.93 -14.62
CA GLU A 37 28.04 -10.74 -13.44
C GLU A 37 26.77 -11.18 -12.71
N LYS A 38 25.78 -10.30 -12.61
CA LYS A 38 24.49 -10.63 -11.96
C LYS A 38 23.69 -11.69 -12.73
N THR A 39 23.75 -11.67 -14.06
CA THR A 39 23.12 -12.70 -14.87
C THR A 39 23.83 -14.04 -14.70
N GLU A 40 25.15 -14.04 -14.71
CA GLU A 40 25.97 -15.24 -14.49
C GLU A 40 25.75 -15.84 -13.10
N GLU A 41 25.66 -15.01 -12.05
CA GLU A 41 25.35 -15.42 -10.69
C GLU A 41 24.02 -16.19 -10.60
N VAL A 42 22.95 -15.65 -11.20
CA VAL A 42 21.62 -16.30 -11.21
C VAL A 42 21.68 -17.68 -11.87
N ILE A 43 22.40 -17.83 -12.98
CA ILE A 43 22.56 -19.12 -13.66
C ILE A 43 23.39 -20.10 -12.83
N ALA A 44 24.48 -19.63 -12.23
CA ALA A 44 25.36 -20.46 -11.42
C ALA A 44 24.67 -21.01 -10.17
N GLU A 45 23.82 -20.19 -9.53
CA GLU A 45 23.07 -20.57 -8.35
C GLU A 45 21.84 -21.45 -8.64
N ASN A 46 21.39 -21.50 -9.90
CA ASN A 46 20.18 -22.22 -10.31
C ASN A 46 20.43 -23.20 -11.46
N PRO A 47 21.33 -24.20 -11.28
CA PRO A 47 21.67 -25.15 -12.33
C PRO A 47 20.44 -25.98 -12.73
N GLY A 48 20.28 -26.21 -14.03
CA GLY A 48 19.21 -27.04 -14.58
C GLY A 48 17.85 -26.34 -14.75
N LYS A 49 17.76 -25.09 -14.36
CA LYS A 49 16.56 -24.29 -14.62
C LYS A 49 16.48 -23.84 -16.08
N LYS A 50 15.25 -23.64 -16.61
CA LYS A 50 14.99 -23.17 -17.98
C LYS A 50 15.14 -21.64 -18.09
N LEU A 51 16.17 -21.08 -17.46
CA LEU A 51 16.57 -19.69 -17.58
C LEU A 51 17.69 -19.60 -18.63
N VAL A 52 17.51 -18.73 -19.62
CA VAL A 52 18.49 -18.55 -20.69
C VAL A 52 19.14 -17.18 -20.58
N PRO A 53 20.46 -17.11 -20.28
CA PRO A 53 21.14 -15.84 -20.10
C PRO A 53 21.48 -15.20 -21.44
N TYR A 54 21.33 -13.89 -21.49
CA TYR A 54 21.80 -13.05 -22.60
C TYR A 54 22.60 -11.87 -22.05
N TYR A 55 23.56 -11.41 -22.84
CA TYR A 55 24.53 -10.41 -22.38
C TYR A 55 24.50 -9.11 -23.20
N THR A 56 23.73 -9.11 -24.28
CA THR A 56 23.44 -7.91 -25.07
C THR A 56 21.94 -7.73 -25.20
N VAL A 57 21.48 -6.48 -25.26
CA VAL A 57 20.06 -6.15 -25.43
C VAL A 57 19.50 -6.77 -26.72
N LYS A 58 20.26 -6.70 -27.80
CA LYS A 58 19.86 -7.26 -29.09
C LYS A 58 19.59 -8.76 -29.02
N GLU A 59 20.54 -9.54 -28.52
CA GLU A 59 20.40 -10.98 -28.39
C GLU A 59 19.23 -11.35 -27.48
N PHE A 60 19.07 -10.61 -26.38
CA PHE A 60 17.96 -10.80 -25.45
C PHE A 60 16.61 -10.60 -26.14
N VAL A 61 16.40 -9.49 -26.83
CA VAL A 61 15.14 -9.19 -27.52
C VAL A 61 14.87 -10.18 -28.65
N GLU A 62 15.90 -10.49 -29.44
CA GLU A 62 15.77 -11.45 -30.55
C GLU A 62 15.52 -12.90 -30.09
N SER A 63 15.80 -13.23 -28.84
CA SER A 63 15.54 -14.54 -28.25
C SER A 63 14.07 -14.83 -27.95
N LEU A 64 13.21 -13.81 -27.96
CA LEU A 64 11.83 -13.91 -27.51
C LEU A 64 10.85 -14.21 -28.63
N GLU A 65 9.80 -14.97 -28.31
CA GLU A 65 8.65 -15.20 -29.20
C GLU A 65 7.88 -13.88 -29.40
N THR A 66 7.33 -13.67 -30.59
CA THR A 66 6.51 -12.50 -30.94
C THR A 66 5.01 -12.79 -30.79
N PRO A 67 4.19 -11.82 -30.31
CA PRO A 67 4.61 -10.54 -29.74
C PRO A 67 5.45 -10.75 -28.49
N ARG A 68 6.58 -10.02 -28.39
CA ARG A 68 7.50 -10.18 -27.29
C ARG A 68 6.89 -9.68 -25.99
N ARG A 69 7.19 -10.36 -24.89
CA ARG A 69 6.79 -9.99 -23.53
C ARG A 69 8.05 -9.77 -22.71
N ILE A 70 8.27 -8.54 -22.24
CA ILE A 70 9.48 -8.18 -21.50
C ILE A 70 9.09 -7.54 -20.18
N LEU A 71 9.40 -8.21 -19.08
CA LEU A 71 9.20 -7.73 -17.72
C LEU A 71 10.43 -6.96 -17.25
N LEU A 72 10.24 -5.69 -16.90
CA LEU A 72 11.27 -4.82 -16.33
C LEU A 72 11.19 -4.84 -14.80
N MET A 73 12.26 -5.24 -14.17
CA MET A 73 12.46 -5.17 -12.71
C MET A 73 13.70 -4.33 -12.40
N VAL A 74 13.66 -3.07 -12.82
CA VAL A 74 14.74 -2.10 -12.70
C VAL A 74 14.35 -0.96 -11.74
N LYS A 75 15.31 -0.11 -11.39
CA LYS A 75 15.03 1.06 -10.54
C LYS A 75 14.03 1.99 -11.25
N ALA A 76 12.96 2.35 -10.55
CA ALA A 76 11.95 3.27 -11.05
C ALA A 76 12.53 4.66 -11.41
N GLY A 77 11.81 5.38 -12.26
CA GLY A 77 12.23 6.69 -12.76
C GLY A 77 13.19 6.57 -13.95
N ALA A 78 14.29 7.29 -13.94
CA ALA A 78 15.26 7.32 -15.04
C ALA A 78 15.83 5.93 -15.41
N GLY A 79 15.90 5.01 -14.46
CA GLY A 79 16.32 3.64 -14.72
C GLY A 79 15.35 2.87 -15.62
N THR A 80 14.07 3.07 -15.44
CA THR A 80 13.02 2.50 -16.29
C THR A 80 13.05 3.10 -17.68
N ASP A 81 13.16 4.42 -17.80
CA ASP A 81 13.27 5.10 -19.09
C ASP A 81 14.50 4.61 -19.88
N ALA A 82 15.67 4.52 -19.22
CA ALA A 82 16.89 4.02 -19.85
C ALA A 82 16.76 2.55 -20.31
N ALA A 83 16.10 1.71 -19.55
CA ALA A 83 15.84 0.32 -19.96
C ALA A 83 14.93 0.25 -21.19
N ILE A 84 13.84 1.02 -21.21
CA ILE A 84 12.93 1.12 -22.36
C ILE A 84 13.68 1.61 -23.60
N ASP A 85 14.44 2.69 -23.49
CA ASP A 85 15.19 3.26 -24.61
C ASP A 85 16.23 2.29 -25.20
N SER A 86 16.83 1.46 -24.35
CA SER A 86 17.78 0.43 -24.81
C SER A 86 17.12 -0.71 -25.56
N LEU A 87 15.86 -1.01 -25.25
CA LEU A 87 15.08 -2.09 -25.89
C LEU A 87 14.45 -1.66 -27.21
N LYS A 88 13.96 -0.42 -27.30
CA LYS A 88 13.17 0.11 -28.42
C LYS A 88 13.78 -0.15 -29.81
N PRO A 89 15.11 -0.01 -30.06
CA PRO A 89 15.68 -0.24 -31.38
C PRO A 89 15.50 -1.68 -31.92
N TYR A 90 15.21 -2.63 -31.05
CA TYR A 90 15.11 -4.06 -31.39
C TYR A 90 13.68 -4.60 -31.29
N LEU A 91 12.72 -3.77 -30.84
CA LEU A 91 11.32 -4.15 -30.70
C LEU A 91 10.56 -3.99 -32.01
N ASP A 92 9.55 -4.82 -32.20
CA ASP A 92 8.56 -4.70 -33.27
C ASP A 92 7.25 -4.13 -32.73
N LYS A 93 6.44 -3.54 -33.61
CA LYS A 93 5.09 -3.08 -33.25
C LYS A 93 4.26 -4.25 -32.70
N GLY A 94 3.56 -3.98 -31.62
CA GLY A 94 2.77 -4.97 -30.91
C GLY A 94 3.52 -5.70 -29.78
N ASP A 95 4.84 -5.53 -29.68
CA ASP A 95 5.60 -6.05 -28.53
C ASP A 95 5.15 -5.37 -27.23
N ILE A 96 5.30 -6.07 -26.11
CA ILE A 96 4.75 -5.67 -24.81
C ILE A 96 5.88 -5.50 -23.80
N ILE A 97 6.00 -4.30 -23.25
CA ILE A 97 6.85 -3.98 -22.09
C ILE A 97 5.98 -3.98 -20.86
N ILE A 98 6.40 -4.73 -19.83
CA ILE A 98 5.73 -4.83 -18.53
C ILE A 98 6.65 -4.18 -17.50
N ASP A 99 6.24 -3.06 -16.90
CA ASP A 99 6.98 -2.43 -15.82
C ASP A 99 6.50 -2.97 -14.48
N GLY A 100 7.29 -3.83 -13.84
CA GLY A 100 7.02 -4.43 -12.53
C GLY A 100 7.62 -3.65 -11.36
N GLY A 101 8.24 -2.49 -11.58
CA GLY A 101 8.80 -1.63 -10.55
C GLY A 101 7.72 -0.90 -9.73
N ASN A 102 8.12 -0.35 -8.57
CA ASN A 102 7.28 0.60 -7.82
C ASN A 102 7.38 1.97 -8.47
N THR A 103 6.74 2.13 -9.59
CA THR A 103 6.80 3.34 -10.43
C THR A 103 5.75 4.35 -9.99
N PHE A 104 6.11 5.64 -10.01
CA PHE A 104 5.15 6.72 -9.86
C PHE A 104 4.15 6.69 -11.03
N PHE A 105 2.86 6.65 -10.73
CA PHE A 105 1.82 6.37 -11.72
C PHE A 105 1.75 7.41 -12.86
N GLN A 106 2.14 8.66 -12.62
CA GLN A 106 2.20 9.69 -13.68
C GLN A 106 3.27 9.37 -14.73
N ASP A 107 4.40 8.80 -14.32
CA ASP A 107 5.42 8.31 -15.26
C ASP A 107 4.87 7.14 -16.09
N THR A 108 4.07 6.28 -15.47
CA THR A 108 3.41 5.17 -16.17
C THR A 108 2.43 5.67 -17.21
N ILE A 109 1.60 6.66 -16.87
CA ILE A 109 0.68 7.32 -17.83
C ILE A 109 1.47 7.91 -19.01
N ARG A 110 2.54 8.63 -18.73
CA ARG A 110 3.41 9.20 -19.75
C ARG A 110 3.99 8.14 -20.67
N ARG A 111 4.61 7.10 -20.10
CA ARG A 111 5.22 6.00 -20.87
C ARG A 111 4.21 5.23 -21.71
N ASN A 112 3.03 4.94 -21.12
CA ASN A 112 1.96 4.28 -21.85
C ASN A 112 1.55 5.08 -23.08
N ARG A 113 1.40 6.41 -22.96
CA ARG A 113 1.06 7.30 -24.06
C ARG A 113 2.15 7.35 -25.11
N GLU A 114 3.39 7.59 -24.72
CA GLU A 114 4.53 7.72 -25.65
C GLU A 114 4.76 6.43 -26.44
N LEU A 115 4.78 5.28 -25.76
CA LEU A 115 5.01 3.99 -26.40
C LEU A 115 3.85 3.56 -27.30
N SER A 116 2.61 3.88 -26.91
CA SER A 116 1.42 3.61 -27.74
C SER A 116 1.48 4.34 -29.10
N VAL A 117 1.94 5.58 -29.13
CA VAL A 117 2.13 6.35 -30.39
C VAL A 117 3.17 5.67 -31.29
N GLU A 118 4.18 5.03 -30.71
CA GLU A 118 5.21 4.29 -31.46
C GLU A 118 4.75 2.87 -31.85
N GLY A 119 3.58 2.44 -31.39
CA GLY A 119 3.00 1.13 -31.70
C GLY A 119 3.40 0.01 -30.73
N PHE A 120 4.02 0.34 -29.61
CA PHE A 120 4.35 -0.61 -28.53
C PHE A 120 3.25 -0.64 -27.46
N ASN A 121 3.11 -1.78 -26.79
CA ASN A 121 2.25 -1.93 -25.64
C ASN A 121 3.04 -1.76 -24.34
N PHE A 122 2.40 -1.17 -23.33
CA PHE A 122 3.00 -0.95 -22.04
C PHE A 122 2.02 -1.29 -20.92
N ILE A 123 2.42 -2.23 -20.05
CA ILE A 123 1.64 -2.69 -18.91
C ILE A 123 2.35 -2.28 -17.63
N GLY A 124 1.87 -1.21 -16.99
CA GLY A 124 2.34 -0.81 -15.66
C GLY A 124 1.78 -1.77 -14.61
N THR A 125 2.65 -2.54 -13.97
CA THR A 125 2.25 -3.66 -13.13
C THR A 125 2.78 -3.50 -11.72
N GLY A 126 1.88 -3.24 -10.76
CA GLY A 126 2.21 -3.31 -9.34
C GLY A 126 2.42 -4.76 -8.90
N VAL A 127 3.52 -5.01 -8.20
CA VAL A 127 3.84 -6.33 -7.64
C VAL A 127 4.04 -6.19 -6.13
N SER A 128 3.34 -6.99 -5.35
CA SER A 128 3.45 -6.99 -3.88
C SER A 128 3.77 -8.38 -3.35
N GLY A 129 4.34 -8.44 -2.15
CA GLY A 129 4.67 -9.69 -1.46
C GLY A 129 6.14 -9.79 -1.03
N GLY A 130 6.95 -8.79 -1.33
CA GLY A 130 8.37 -8.78 -0.99
C GLY A 130 9.16 -9.88 -1.71
N GLU A 131 10.30 -10.22 -1.15
CA GLU A 131 11.22 -11.23 -1.73
C GLU A 131 10.58 -12.61 -1.84
N GLU A 132 9.95 -13.06 -0.77
CA GLU A 132 9.29 -14.37 -0.72
C GLU A 132 8.07 -14.43 -1.66
N GLY A 133 7.26 -13.38 -1.67
CA GLY A 133 6.11 -13.30 -2.55
C GLY A 133 6.50 -13.33 -4.03
N ALA A 134 7.54 -12.62 -4.42
CA ALA A 134 8.05 -12.64 -5.79
C ALA A 134 8.41 -14.07 -6.25
N LEU A 135 8.99 -14.88 -5.35
CA LEU A 135 9.39 -16.26 -5.64
C LEU A 135 8.22 -17.25 -5.62
N LYS A 136 7.34 -17.14 -4.65
CA LYS A 136 6.30 -18.14 -4.36
C LYS A 136 4.93 -17.81 -4.93
N GLY A 137 4.62 -16.53 -5.08
CA GLY A 137 3.35 -16.03 -5.57
C GLY A 137 3.07 -14.61 -5.02
N PRO A 138 3.24 -13.56 -5.84
CA PRO A 138 2.89 -12.20 -5.47
C PRO A 138 1.41 -11.89 -5.75
N SER A 139 0.90 -10.82 -5.12
CA SER A 139 -0.28 -10.10 -5.61
C SER A 139 0.15 -9.20 -6.76
N ILE A 140 -0.59 -9.23 -7.88
CA ILE A 140 -0.21 -8.56 -9.13
C ILE A 140 -1.33 -7.62 -9.58
N MET A 141 -0.97 -6.38 -9.92
CA MET A 141 -1.87 -5.28 -10.25
C MET A 141 -1.53 -4.69 -11.63
N PRO A 142 -1.85 -5.39 -12.73
CA PRO A 142 -1.53 -4.95 -14.08
C PRO A 142 -2.53 -3.90 -14.61
N GLY A 143 -2.01 -2.85 -15.24
CA GLY A 143 -2.80 -1.84 -15.95
C GLY A 143 -2.15 -1.47 -17.27
N GLY A 144 -2.92 -0.92 -18.19
CA GLY A 144 -2.46 -0.53 -19.51
C GLY A 144 -3.42 -0.96 -20.62
N GLN A 145 -2.92 -1.24 -21.81
CA GLN A 145 -3.77 -1.71 -22.91
C GLN A 145 -4.37 -3.10 -22.60
N LYS A 146 -5.69 -3.18 -22.60
CA LYS A 146 -6.41 -4.41 -22.22
C LYS A 146 -6.08 -5.58 -23.14
N ASP A 147 -6.03 -5.34 -24.45
CA ASP A 147 -5.71 -6.38 -25.42
C ASP A 147 -4.29 -6.94 -25.21
N ALA A 148 -3.34 -6.09 -24.84
CA ALA A 148 -1.99 -6.51 -24.52
C ALA A 148 -1.95 -7.29 -23.20
N TYR A 149 -2.74 -6.87 -22.19
CA TYR A 149 -2.88 -7.62 -20.95
C TYR A 149 -3.35 -9.07 -21.22
N GLU A 150 -4.30 -9.29 -22.12
CA GLU A 150 -4.80 -10.62 -22.44
C GLU A 150 -3.68 -11.57 -22.93
N LEU A 151 -2.65 -11.03 -23.57
CA LEU A 151 -1.48 -11.79 -24.03
C LEU A 151 -0.49 -12.14 -22.91
N VAL A 152 -0.48 -11.40 -21.80
CA VAL A 152 0.39 -11.65 -20.66
C VAL A 152 -0.35 -12.30 -19.48
N ALA A 153 -1.67 -12.22 -19.46
CA ALA A 153 -2.53 -12.73 -18.39
C ALA A 153 -2.29 -14.23 -18.07
N PRO A 154 -2.09 -15.13 -19.03
CA PRO A 154 -1.81 -16.54 -18.72
C PRO A 154 -0.56 -16.73 -17.87
N ILE A 155 0.48 -15.94 -18.10
CA ILE A 155 1.73 -15.97 -17.30
C ILE A 155 1.48 -15.36 -15.92
N LEU A 156 0.90 -14.16 -15.87
CA LEU A 156 0.66 -13.45 -14.61
C LEU A 156 -0.27 -14.23 -13.69
N THR A 157 -1.30 -14.87 -14.23
CA THR A 157 -2.24 -15.70 -13.45
C THR A 157 -1.54 -16.91 -12.82
N LYS A 158 -0.63 -17.57 -13.55
CA LYS A 158 0.09 -18.74 -13.03
C LYS A 158 1.11 -18.39 -11.93
N ILE A 159 1.74 -17.22 -12.02
CA ILE A 159 2.76 -16.82 -11.04
C ILE A 159 2.18 -16.11 -9.82
N ALA A 160 0.93 -15.64 -9.89
CA ALA A 160 0.29 -14.94 -8.78
C ALA A 160 0.05 -15.87 -7.58
N ALA A 161 -0.06 -15.26 -6.39
CA ALA A 161 -0.56 -15.95 -5.22
C ALA A 161 -1.98 -16.47 -5.47
N VAL A 162 -2.33 -17.54 -4.79
CA VAL A 162 -3.67 -18.12 -4.83
C VAL A 162 -4.28 -17.96 -3.46
N ALA A 163 -5.47 -17.37 -3.38
CA ALA A 163 -6.22 -17.22 -2.14
C ALA A 163 -6.81 -18.56 -1.69
N GLU A 164 -7.36 -18.61 -0.47
CA GLU A 164 -7.92 -19.84 0.11
C GLU A 164 -9.06 -20.46 -0.71
N ASP A 165 -9.81 -19.64 -1.43
CA ASP A 165 -10.89 -20.08 -2.33
C ASP A 165 -10.41 -20.58 -3.69
N GLY A 166 -9.10 -20.61 -3.93
CA GLY A 166 -8.49 -21.03 -5.19
C GLY A 166 -8.36 -19.94 -6.26
N GLU A 167 -8.82 -18.72 -5.98
CA GLU A 167 -8.73 -17.59 -6.91
C GLU A 167 -7.32 -16.98 -6.95
N PRO A 168 -6.77 -16.71 -8.15
CA PRO A 168 -5.47 -16.06 -8.27
C PRO A 168 -5.56 -14.57 -7.90
N CYS A 169 -4.55 -14.08 -7.18
CA CYS A 169 -4.47 -12.67 -6.77
C CYS A 169 -3.88 -11.79 -7.87
N VAL A 170 -4.51 -11.80 -9.02
CA VAL A 170 -4.23 -10.94 -10.17
C VAL A 170 -5.53 -10.62 -10.90
N THR A 171 -5.69 -9.36 -11.29
CA THR A 171 -6.79 -8.95 -12.18
C THR A 171 -6.35 -7.75 -13.00
N TYR A 172 -6.93 -7.55 -14.19
CA TYR A 172 -6.74 -6.31 -14.94
C TYR A 172 -7.33 -5.14 -14.15
N ILE A 173 -6.50 -4.17 -13.82
CA ILE A 173 -6.91 -3.05 -12.97
C ILE A 173 -7.65 -1.96 -13.76
N GLY A 174 -7.08 -1.53 -14.88
CA GLY A 174 -7.62 -0.45 -15.69
C GLY A 174 -6.60 0.07 -16.69
N ALA A 175 -6.97 1.12 -17.42
CA ALA A 175 -6.11 1.71 -18.43
C ALA A 175 -4.86 2.38 -17.84
N ASP A 176 -3.91 2.65 -18.68
CA ASP A 176 -2.67 3.44 -18.48
C ASP A 176 -1.99 3.22 -17.11
N GLY A 177 -2.00 4.19 -16.22
CA GLY A 177 -1.31 4.14 -14.91
C GLY A 177 -2.09 3.46 -13.78
N ALA A 178 -3.27 2.88 -14.04
CA ALA A 178 -4.18 2.35 -13.00
C ALA A 178 -3.53 1.27 -12.13
N GLY A 179 -2.74 0.37 -12.70
CA GLY A 179 -2.07 -0.71 -11.97
C GLY A 179 -1.08 -0.17 -10.93
N HIS A 180 -0.20 0.74 -11.32
CA HIS A 180 0.73 1.39 -10.42
C HIS A 180 0.03 2.31 -9.40
N TYR A 181 -1.08 2.91 -9.77
CA TYR A 181 -1.88 3.71 -8.83
C TYR A 181 -2.45 2.85 -7.70
N VAL A 182 -3.06 1.72 -8.02
CA VAL A 182 -3.57 0.78 -7.03
C VAL A 182 -2.45 0.25 -6.13
N LYS A 183 -1.27 -0.06 -6.70
CA LYS A 183 -0.10 -0.45 -5.91
C LYS A 183 0.38 0.66 -4.98
N MET A 184 0.36 1.90 -5.43
CA MET A 184 0.71 3.07 -4.60
C MET A 184 -0.24 3.22 -3.41
N VAL A 185 -1.54 3.12 -3.64
CA VAL A 185 -2.56 3.20 -2.57
C VAL A 185 -2.45 2.00 -1.62
N HIS A 186 -2.21 0.80 -2.15
CA HIS A 186 -1.88 -0.38 -1.34
C HIS A 186 -0.73 -0.07 -0.36
N ASN A 187 0.34 0.54 -0.83
CA ASN A 187 1.46 0.92 0.04
C ASN A 187 1.08 2.02 1.04
N GLY A 188 0.21 2.95 0.67
CA GLY A 188 -0.33 3.93 1.61
C GLY A 188 -1.09 3.27 2.77
N ILE A 189 -1.96 2.31 2.46
CA ILE A 189 -2.66 1.48 3.46
C ILE A 189 -1.66 0.73 4.34
N GLU A 190 -0.61 0.15 3.73
CA GLU A 190 0.48 -0.53 4.45
C GLU A 190 1.15 0.39 5.48
N TYR A 191 1.43 1.64 5.12
CA TYR A 191 1.98 2.64 6.05
C TYR A 191 1.04 2.88 7.22
N GLY A 192 -0.25 3.04 6.97
CA GLY A 192 -1.29 3.19 7.99
C GLY A 192 -1.34 1.99 8.92
N ASP A 193 -1.38 0.79 8.37
CA ASP A 193 -1.39 -0.46 9.13
C ASP A 193 -0.17 -0.61 10.04
N MET A 194 1.02 -0.38 9.51
CA MET A 194 2.26 -0.49 10.28
C MET A 194 2.31 0.53 11.41
N GLN A 195 1.88 1.76 11.17
CA GLN A 195 1.87 2.80 12.21
C GLN A 195 0.83 2.51 13.29
N LEU A 196 -0.37 2.06 12.93
CA LEU A 196 -1.39 1.64 13.89
C LEU A 196 -0.90 0.49 14.79
N ILE A 197 -0.24 -0.51 14.22
CA ILE A 197 0.36 -1.62 14.96
C ILE A 197 1.45 -1.12 15.91
N ALA A 198 2.31 -0.22 15.44
CA ALA A 198 3.36 0.39 16.27
C ALA A 198 2.79 1.22 17.44
N GLU A 199 1.69 1.94 17.21
CA GLU A 199 0.99 2.69 18.27
C GLU A 199 0.31 1.74 19.27
N ALA A 200 -0.30 0.65 18.82
CA ALA A 200 -0.83 -0.39 19.70
C ALA A 200 0.29 -1.00 20.58
N TYR A 201 1.42 -1.33 19.99
CA TYR A 201 2.62 -1.76 20.71
C TYR A 201 3.05 -0.75 21.78
N SER A 202 3.15 0.52 21.41
CA SER A 202 3.52 1.61 22.33
C SER A 202 2.55 1.76 23.48
N LEU A 203 1.25 1.65 23.24
CA LEU A 203 0.20 1.68 24.26
C LEU A 203 0.30 0.51 25.24
N LEU A 204 0.49 -0.69 24.75
CA LEU A 204 0.61 -1.89 25.60
C LEU A 204 1.90 -1.85 26.43
N LYS A 205 3.00 -1.44 25.84
CA LYS A 205 4.29 -1.29 26.56
C LYS A 205 4.28 -0.12 27.53
N GLY A 206 3.79 1.05 27.11
CA GLY A 206 3.76 2.26 27.95
C GLY A 206 2.65 2.27 29.01
N GLY A 207 1.47 1.73 28.68
CA GLY A 207 0.31 1.73 29.58
C GLY A 207 0.26 0.57 30.56
N LEU A 208 0.75 -0.59 30.17
CA LEU A 208 0.69 -1.82 30.97
C LEU A 208 2.08 -2.40 31.31
N ASN A 209 3.15 -1.84 30.77
CA ASN A 209 4.51 -2.34 30.93
C ASN A 209 4.65 -3.84 30.55
N LEU A 210 3.99 -4.26 29.48
CA LEU A 210 4.07 -5.65 29.01
C LEU A 210 5.50 -6.01 28.61
N SER A 211 5.93 -7.22 29.00
CA SER A 211 7.17 -7.81 28.49
C SER A 211 7.05 -8.17 27.00
N ASN A 212 8.18 -8.42 26.35
CA ASN A 212 8.16 -8.85 24.95
C ASN A 212 7.46 -10.21 24.77
N GLU A 213 7.56 -11.12 25.74
CA GLU A 213 6.83 -12.38 25.76
C GLU A 213 5.31 -12.15 25.86
N GLU A 214 4.87 -11.24 26.72
CA GLU A 214 3.45 -10.90 26.85
C GLU A 214 2.93 -10.21 25.58
N LEU A 215 3.73 -9.34 24.94
CA LEU A 215 3.42 -8.74 23.64
C LEU A 215 3.29 -9.81 22.57
N ALA A 216 4.23 -10.75 22.48
CA ALA A 216 4.19 -11.85 21.52
C ALA A 216 2.92 -12.70 21.70
N GLN A 217 2.56 -13.03 22.94
CA GLN A 217 1.36 -13.76 23.27
C GLN A 217 0.10 -12.99 22.85
N THR A 218 0.02 -11.70 23.19
CA THR A 218 -1.12 -10.83 22.83
C THR A 218 -1.32 -10.79 21.31
N PHE A 219 -0.25 -10.56 20.54
CA PHE A 219 -0.34 -10.53 19.07
C PHE A 219 -0.62 -11.92 18.47
N THR A 220 -0.18 -13.01 19.12
CA THR A 220 -0.56 -14.38 18.73
C THR A 220 -2.06 -14.59 18.88
N GLU A 221 -2.65 -14.18 20.00
CA GLU A 221 -4.09 -14.27 20.24
C GLU A 221 -4.88 -13.41 19.26
N TRP A 222 -4.41 -12.18 18.98
CA TRP A 222 -5.02 -11.30 17.99
C TRP A 222 -4.97 -11.87 16.56
N ASN A 223 -3.90 -12.58 16.21
CA ASN A 223 -3.77 -13.23 14.90
C ASN A 223 -4.69 -14.46 14.74
N ASN A 224 -5.25 -15.00 15.82
CA ASN A 224 -6.23 -16.06 15.77
C ASN A 224 -7.68 -15.54 15.63
N GLY A 225 -7.89 -14.24 15.59
CA GLY A 225 -9.19 -13.60 15.50
C GLY A 225 -9.32 -12.65 14.31
N GLU A 226 -10.18 -11.66 14.42
CA GLU A 226 -10.51 -10.70 13.36
C GLU A 226 -9.32 -9.84 12.90
N LEU A 227 -8.29 -9.68 13.74
CA LEU A 227 -7.05 -8.99 13.39
C LEU A 227 -6.07 -9.84 12.56
N SER A 228 -6.41 -11.10 12.26
CA SER A 228 -5.55 -11.99 11.48
C SER A 228 -5.09 -11.31 10.20
N SER A 229 -3.79 -11.12 10.09
CA SER A 229 -3.14 -10.48 8.95
C SER A 229 -1.65 -10.81 8.91
N TYR A 230 -1.02 -10.60 7.76
CA TYR A 230 0.42 -10.81 7.64
C TYR A 230 1.24 -9.91 8.58
N LEU A 231 0.89 -8.63 8.70
CA LEU A 231 1.62 -7.72 9.56
C LEU A 231 1.46 -8.06 11.04
N ILE A 232 0.30 -8.52 11.49
CA ILE A 232 0.11 -9.03 12.86
C ILE A 232 0.91 -10.33 13.07
N ASP A 233 0.91 -11.22 12.09
CA ASP A 233 1.65 -12.48 12.15
C ASP A 233 3.16 -12.27 12.32
N ILE A 234 3.76 -11.44 11.48
CA ILE A 234 5.21 -11.14 11.62
C ILE A 234 5.55 -10.35 12.89
N THR A 235 4.62 -9.55 13.40
CA THR A 235 4.84 -8.75 14.62
C THR A 235 5.02 -9.64 15.85
N LYS A 236 4.25 -10.73 15.98
CA LYS A 236 4.46 -11.70 17.08
C LYS A 236 5.85 -12.33 17.04
N ASP A 237 6.36 -12.64 15.85
CA ASP A 237 7.70 -13.22 15.68
C ASP A 237 8.80 -12.20 16.01
N ILE A 238 8.60 -10.94 15.64
CA ILE A 238 9.52 -9.83 15.94
C ILE A 238 9.73 -9.71 17.45
N PHE A 239 8.69 -9.82 18.25
CA PHE A 239 8.82 -9.70 19.72
C PHE A 239 9.59 -10.84 20.38
N THR A 240 9.74 -11.98 19.72
CA THR A 240 10.48 -13.14 20.27
C THR A 240 11.93 -13.20 19.80
N LYS A 241 12.28 -12.44 18.76
CA LYS A 241 13.62 -12.50 18.16
C LYS A 241 14.66 -11.86 19.07
N LYS A 242 15.73 -12.59 19.39
CA LYS A 242 16.89 -12.12 20.15
C LYS A 242 18.12 -11.99 19.25
N ASP A 243 19.01 -11.08 19.62
CA ASP A 243 20.33 -10.94 19.05
C ASP A 243 21.34 -11.94 19.66
N GLU A 244 22.61 -11.85 19.25
CA GLU A 244 23.67 -12.72 19.71
C GLU A 244 24.02 -12.53 21.22
N ASP A 245 23.71 -11.33 21.75
CA ASP A 245 23.93 -10.98 23.15
C ASP A 245 22.75 -11.33 24.06
N GLY A 246 21.64 -11.85 23.48
CA GLY A 246 20.44 -12.25 24.20
C GLY A 246 19.43 -11.12 24.41
N ASN A 247 19.66 -9.93 23.84
CA ASN A 247 18.69 -8.83 23.88
C ASN A 247 17.54 -9.12 22.91
N TYR A 248 16.32 -8.68 23.24
CA TYR A 248 15.27 -8.65 22.25
C TYR A 248 15.62 -7.65 21.14
N LEU A 249 15.69 -8.13 19.91
CA LEU A 249 16.19 -7.34 18.79
C LEU A 249 15.40 -6.04 18.59
N VAL A 250 14.08 -6.07 18.77
CA VAL A 250 13.23 -4.88 18.63
C VAL A 250 13.58 -3.76 19.62
N ASP A 251 14.11 -4.11 20.80
CA ASP A 251 14.49 -3.13 21.83
C ASP A 251 15.82 -2.42 21.55
N VAL A 252 16.64 -2.98 20.66
CA VAL A 252 17.95 -2.40 20.28
C VAL A 252 17.96 -1.85 18.84
N ILE A 253 16.88 -1.98 18.09
CA ILE A 253 16.70 -1.32 16.79
C ILE A 253 16.50 0.18 17.02
N LEU A 254 17.23 1.02 16.27
CA LEU A 254 17.04 2.46 16.29
C LEU A 254 15.62 2.83 15.86
N ASP A 255 14.95 3.71 16.62
CA ASP A 255 13.57 4.13 16.40
C ASP A 255 13.42 5.17 15.28
N GLU A 256 13.98 4.86 14.12
CA GLU A 256 13.86 5.61 12.87
C GLU A 256 13.27 4.72 11.78
N ALA A 257 12.14 5.14 11.18
CA ALA A 257 11.49 4.38 10.12
C ALA A 257 11.75 5.02 8.76
N ALA A 258 12.54 4.34 7.92
CA ALA A 258 12.79 4.76 6.55
C ALA A 258 11.55 4.59 5.65
N ASN A 259 11.56 5.26 4.49
CA ASN A 259 10.52 5.10 3.48
C ASN A 259 11.11 5.19 2.06
N LYS A 260 10.37 4.64 1.09
CA LYS A 260 10.72 4.69 -0.34
C LYS A 260 9.87 5.68 -1.14
N GLY A 261 9.02 6.47 -0.48
CA GLY A 261 8.23 7.54 -1.07
C GLY A 261 6.81 7.18 -1.52
N THR A 262 6.41 5.91 -1.52
CA THR A 262 5.07 5.50 -1.99
C THR A 262 3.93 6.04 -1.12
N GLY A 263 4.11 6.07 0.19
CA GLY A 263 3.15 6.70 1.11
C GLY A 263 3.02 8.21 0.88
N LYS A 264 4.14 8.88 0.59
CA LYS A 264 4.16 10.29 0.22
C LYS A 264 3.37 10.52 -1.09
N TRP A 265 3.59 9.71 -2.11
CA TRP A 265 2.86 9.84 -3.38
C TRP A 265 1.36 9.62 -3.20
N THR A 266 0.95 8.65 -2.37
CA THR A 266 -0.45 8.43 -2.02
C THR A 266 -1.06 9.68 -1.41
N SER A 267 -0.37 10.30 -0.45
CA SER A 267 -0.83 11.53 0.22
C SER A 267 -0.87 12.73 -0.72
N GLN A 268 0.14 12.90 -1.58
CA GLN A 268 0.14 13.96 -2.59
C GLN A 268 -1.03 13.82 -3.57
N SER A 269 -1.28 12.61 -4.06
CA SER A 269 -2.43 12.35 -4.93
C SER A 269 -3.76 12.61 -4.24
N ALA A 270 -3.89 12.26 -2.96
CA ALA A 270 -5.09 12.57 -2.19
C ALA A 270 -5.34 14.08 -2.08
N LEU A 271 -4.30 14.87 -1.85
CA LEU A 271 -4.39 16.34 -1.84
C LEU A 271 -4.83 16.89 -3.20
N ASP A 272 -4.26 16.38 -4.29
CA ASP A 272 -4.63 16.78 -5.65
C ASP A 272 -6.10 16.43 -5.98
N LEU A 273 -6.59 15.31 -5.47
CA LEU A 273 -7.97 14.84 -5.66
C LEU A 273 -8.98 15.45 -4.68
N GLY A 274 -8.50 16.15 -3.64
CA GLY A 274 -9.35 16.65 -2.56
C GLY A 274 -9.89 15.54 -1.64
N GLU A 275 -9.18 14.41 -1.53
CA GLU A 275 -9.56 13.29 -0.66
C GLU A 275 -8.99 13.47 0.76
N PRO A 276 -9.82 13.31 1.81
CA PRO A 276 -9.39 13.48 3.19
C PRO A 276 -8.63 12.26 3.73
N LEU A 277 -7.40 12.05 3.27
CA LEU A 277 -6.54 10.91 3.60
C LEU A 277 -5.78 11.13 4.91
N SER A 278 -6.45 11.52 5.99
CA SER A 278 -5.80 11.98 7.21
C SER A 278 -4.98 10.90 7.92
N LEU A 279 -5.50 9.69 8.10
CA LEU A 279 -4.80 8.62 8.80
C LEU A 279 -3.56 8.16 8.04
N ILE A 280 -3.68 7.87 6.75
CA ILE A 280 -2.56 7.43 5.92
C ILE A 280 -1.49 8.52 5.85
N THR A 281 -1.88 9.79 5.72
CA THR A 281 -0.94 10.92 5.69
C THR A 281 -0.23 11.08 7.02
N GLU A 282 -0.92 10.92 8.15
CA GLU A 282 -0.29 10.91 9.48
C GLU A 282 0.76 9.81 9.61
N SER A 283 0.53 8.65 9.03
CA SER A 283 1.54 7.57 9.04
C SER A 283 2.82 7.95 8.29
N VAL A 284 2.73 8.77 7.26
CA VAL A 284 3.88 9.32 6.54
C VAL A 284 4.62 10.33 7.43
N PHE A 285 3.89 11.26 8.05
CA PHE A 285 4.48 12.24 8.97
C PHE A 285 5.09 11.60 10.20
N ALA A 286 4.51 10.51 10.71
CA ALA A 286 5.09 9.74 11.80
C ALA A 286 6.48 9.18 11.44
N ARG A 287 6.69 8.73 10.20
CA ARG A 287 8.02 8.34 9.73
C ARG A 287 8.97 9.53 9.64
N TYR A 288 8.51 10.67 9.16
CA TYR A 288 9.34 11.87 9.07
C TYR A 288 9.79 12.36 10.45
N ILE A 289 8.88 12.42 11.43
CA ILE A 289 9.26 12.81 12.78
C ILE A 289 10.17 11.77 13.45
N SER A 290 10.01 10.49 13.14
CA SER A 290 10.90 9.44 13.66
C SER A 290 12.36 9.67 13.24
N SER A 291 12.60 10.14 12.03
CA SER A 291 13.95 10.42 11.52
C SER A 291 14.61 11.67 12.11
N LEU A 292 13.87 12.46 12.91
CA LEU A 292 14.43 13.61 13.65
C LEU A 292 14.99 13.19 15.02
N LYS A 293 15.69 12.04 15.10
CA LYS A 293 16.10 11.43 16.36
C LYS A 293 16.86 12.39 17.29
N ASP A 294 17.87 13.07 16.79
CA ASP A 294 18.69 14.00 17.60
C ASP A 294 17.86 15.18 18.12
N GLN A 295 16.96 15.73 17.29
CA GLN A 295 16.03 16.78 17.71
C GLN A 295 15.06 16.30 18.77
N ARG A 296 14.49 15.07 18.62
CA ARG A 296 13.58 14.49 19.59
C ARG A 296 14.26 14.28 20.95
N VAL A 297 15.50 13.75 20.94
CA VAL A 297 16.30 13.57 22.16
C VAL A 297 16.59 14.91 22.83
N ALA A 298 16.95 15.94 22.08
CA ALA A 298 17.15 17.29 22.62
C ALA A 298 15.85 17.87 23.19
N ALA A 299 14.75 17.78 22.45
CA ALA A 299 13.43 18.27 22.83
C ALA A 299 12.92 17.59 24.12
N SER A 300 13.14 16.29 24.29
CA SER A 300 12.71 15.53 25.47
C SER A 300 13.32 16.03 26.78
N LYS A 301 14.45 16.74 26.72
CA LYS A 301 15.13 17.33 27.88
C LYS A 301 14.63 18.74 28.26
N VAL A 302 13.87 19.37 27.36
CA VAL A 302 13.44 20.77 27.47
C VAL A 302 11.92 20.90 27.58
N LEU A 303 11.19 20.09 26.81
CA LEU A 303 9.74 20.13 26.79
C LEU A 303 9.16 19.22 27.88
N SER A 304 8.24 19.76 28.69
CA SER A 304 7.55 19.00 29.73
C SER A 304 6.37 18.21 29.15
N GLY A 305 6.02 17.14 29.84
CA GLY A 305 4.86 16.32 29.55
C GLY A 305 4.24 15.71 30.81
N PRO A 306 3.12 14.99 30.69
CA PRO A 306 2.50 14.35 31.84
C PRO A 306 3.35 13.18 32.34
N GLN A 307 3.16 12.83 33.62
CA GLN A 307 3.62 11.54 34.13
C GLN A 307 2.59 10.48 33.76
N ALA A 308 3.03 9.47 32.99
CA ALA A 308 2.16 8.38 32.60
C ALA A 308 1.64 7.60 33.81
N GLN A 309 0.32 7.36 33.83
CA GLN A 309 -0.34 6.55 34.82
C GLN A 309 -0.68 5.17 34.22
N PRO A 310 -0.69 4.10 35.03
CA PRO A 310 -1.11 2.79 34.54
C PRO A 310 -2.51 2.84 33.90
N ALA A 311 -2.73 2.03 32.87
CA ALA A 311 -3.97 2.02 32.11
C ALA A 311 -5.16 1.36 32.83
N GLY A 312 -4.97 0.87 34.05
CA GLY A 312 -5.99 0.17 34.84
C GLY A 312 -5.94 -1.34 34.66
N ASP A 313 -7.09 -1.97 34.53
CA ASP A 313 -7.17 -3.42 34.35
C ASP A 313 -6.48 -3.85 33.04
N LYS A 314 -5.59 -4.83 33.16
CA LYS A 314 -4.75 -5.31 32.06
C LYS A 314 -5.56 -5.88 30.91
N ASP A 315 -6.46 -6.81 31.22
CA ASP A 315 -7.22 -7.52 30.18
C ASP A 315 -8.23 -6.60 29.50
N GLU A 316 -8.86 -5.72 30.28
CA GLU A 316 -9.77 -4.70 29.73
C GLU A 316 -9.04 -3.74 28.78
N PHE A 317 -7.85 -3.27 29.15
CA PHE A 317 -7.10 -2.34 28.30
C PHE A 317 -6.57 -3.02 27.04
N ILE A 318 -6.06 -4.25 27.13
CA ILE A 318 -5.66 -5.05 25.96
C ILE A 318 -6.83 -5.19 24.98
N GLU A 319 -8.03 -5.49 25.49
CA GLU A 319 -9.23 -5.62 24.64
C GLU A 319 -9.63 -4.29 24.01
N LYS A 320 -9.54 -3.17 24.73
CA LYS A 320 -9.77 -1.84 24.15
C LYS A 320 -8.77 -1.53 23.04
N VAL A 321 -7.49 -1.83 23.23
CA VAL A 321 -6.46 -1.61 22.20
C VAL A 321 -6.73 -2.52 20.99
N ARG A 322 -7.13 -3.77 21.19
CA ARG A 322 -7.51 -4.69 20.11
C ARG A 322 -8.63 -4.11 19.24
N ARG A 323 -9.72 -3.66 19.88
CA ARG A 323 -10.86 -3.06 19.18
C ARG A 323 -10.48 -1.76 18.47
N ALA A 324 -9.71 -0.92 19.14
CA ALA A 324 -9.20 0.32 18.57
C ALA A 324 -8.33 0.05 17.32
N LEU A 325 -7.44 -0.94 17.39
CA LEU A 325 -6.60 -1.33 16.27
C LEU A 325 -7.44 -1.83 15.08
N TYR A 326 -8.42 -2.68 15.34
CA TYR A 326 -9.28 -3.20 14.27
C TYR A 326 -10.07 -2.09 13.57
N LEU A 327 -10.71 -1.20 14.34
CA LEU A 327 -11.43 -0.06 13.76
C LEU A 327 -10.46 0.92 13.05
N GLY A 328 -9.29 1.18 13.61
CA GLY A 328 -8.26 2.00 12.97
C GLY A 328 -7.84 1.44 11.61
N LYS A 329 -7.61 0.14 11.52
CA LYS A 329 -7.31 -0.55 10.25
C LYS A 329 -8.46 -0.39 9.25
N ILE A 330 -9.70 -0.56 9.68
CA ILE A 330 -10.87 -0.35 8.82
C ILE A 330 -10.91 1.09 8.29
N VAL A 331 -10.65 2.09 9.12
CA VAL A 331 -10.58 3.49 8.67
C VAL A 331 -9.48 3.70 7.63
N SER A 332 -8.30 3.10 7.84
CA SER A 332 -7.20 3.17 6.86
C SER A 332 -7.61 2.62 5.50
N TYR A 333 -8.23 1.45 5.47
CA TYR A 333 -8.74 0.85 4.22
C TYR A 333 -9.90 1.67 3.62
N ALA A 334 -10.80 2.20 4.45
CA ALA A 334 -11.88 3.06 4.00
C ALA A 334 -11.34 4.32 3.30
N GLN A 335 -10.31 4.95 3.84
CA GLN A 335 -9.64 6.09 3.20
C GLN A 335 -8.96 5.68 1.89
N GLY A 336 -8.23 4.56 1.86
CA GLY A 336 -7.58 4.07 0.66
C GLY A 336 -8.56 3.75 -0.47
N PHE A 337 -9.65 3.06 -0.19
CA PHE A 337 -10.67 2.73 -1.18
C PHE A 337 -11.47 3.96 -1.64
N SER A 338 -11.72 4.94 -0.76
CA SER A 338 -12.29 6.23 -1.15
C SER A 338 -11.39 6.97 -2.13
N GLN A 339 -10.07 6.97 -1.89
CA GLN A 339 -9.10 7.55 -2.82
C GLN A 339 -9.07 6.82 -4.17
N LEU A 340 -9.15 5.48 -4.18
CA LEU A 340 -9.26 4.72 -5.43
C LEU A 340 -10.49 5.13 -6.23
N ARG A 341 -11.61 5.37 -5.56
CA ARG A 341 -12.82 5.85 -6.20
C ARG A 341 -12.63 7.24 -6.83
N ALA A 342 -12.08 8.19 -6.08
CA ALA A 342 -11.80 9.53 -6.60
C ALA A 342 -10.86 9.50 -7.80
N ALA A 343 -9.80 8.68 -7.75
CA ALA A 343 -8.88 8.50 -8.86
C ALA A 343 -9.55 7.83 -10.07
N SER A 344 -10.40 6.83 -9.83
CA SER A 344 -11.15 6.17 -10.90
C SER A 344 -12.04 7.16 -11.68
N GLU A 345 -12.68 8.06 -10.96
CA GLU A 345 -13.49 9.13 -11.56
C GLU A 345 -12.63 10.15 -12.30
N GLU A 346 -11.55 10.64 -11.70
CA GLU A 346 -10.64 11.63 -12.29
C GLU A 346 -9.96 11.14 -13.57
N TYR A 347 -9.48 9.89 -13.56
CA TYR A 347 -8.70 9.33 -14.68
C TYR A 347 -9.55 8.45 -15.63
N ASN A 348 -10.84 8.28 -15.38
CA ASN A 348 -11.75 7.41 -16.16
C ASN A 348 -11.25 5.96 -16.25
N TRP A 349 -10.83 5.37 -15.14
CA TRP A 349 -10.29 4.01 -15.12
C TRP A 349 -11.31 2.92 -14.94
N ASP A 350 -12.52 3.25 -14.47
CA ASP A 350 -13.59 2.29 -14.20
C ASP A 350 -13.13 1.13 -13.30
N LEU A 351 -12.53 1.45 -12.15
CA LEU A 351 -11.96 0.47 -11.23
C LEU A 351 -13.03 -0.42 -10.60
N ASP A 352 -12.75 -1.73 -10.53
CA ASP A 352 -13.54 -2.69 -9.77
C ASP A 352 -12.94 -2.86 -8.36
N TYR A 353 -13.52 -2.19 -7.38
CA TYR A 353 -12.99 -2.16 -6.01
C TYR A 353 -13.09 -3.53 -5.31
N GLY A 354 -14.14 -4.29 -5.62
CA GLY A 354 -14.31 -5.66 -5.10
C GLY A 354 -13.22 -6.60 -5.61
N GLU A 355 -12.90 -6.55 -6.89
CA GLU A 355 -11.81 -7.32 -7.50
C GLU A 355 -10.44 -6.86 -6.97
N ILE A 356 -10.24 -5.55 -6.74
CA ILE A 356 -9.03 -5.03 -6.12
C ILE A 356 -8.86 -5.60 -4.70
N ALA A 357 -9.92 -5.62 -3.89
CA ALA A 357 -9.87 -6.24 -2.56
C ALA A 357 -9.54 -7.74 -2.62
N LYS A 358 -10.08 -8.46 -3.60
CA LYS A 358 -9.78 -9.89 -3.82
C LYS A 358 -8.30 -10.16 -4.00
N ILE A 359 -7.62 -9.36 -4.83
CA ILE A 359 -6.21 -9.61 -5.13
C ILE A 359 -5.28 -9.24 -3.97
N PHE A 360 -5.77 -8.55 -2.94
CA PHE A 360 -5.01 -8.27 -1.71
C PHE A 360 -5.10 -9.41 -0.67
N ARG A 361 -5.94 -10.42 -0.88
CA ARG A 361 -6.16 -11.51 0.09
C ARG A 361 -4.98 -12.44 0.28
N ALA A 362 -4.09 -12.54 -0.70
CA ALA A 362 -2.86 -13.33 -0.61
C ALA A 362 -1.71 -12.68 -1.38
N GLY A 363 -0.48 -13.07 -1.08
CA GLY A 363 0.71 -12.63 -1.80
C GLY A 363 1.06 -11.15 -1.66
N CYS A 364 0.46 -10.42 -0.72
CA CYS A 364 0.80 -9.02 -0.49
C CYS A 364 1.04 -8.74 0.99
N ILE A 365 1.63 -7.58 1.28
CA ILE A 365 2.00 -7.17 2.64
C ILE A 365 0.77 -6.84 3.50
N ILE A 366 -0.31 -6.36 2.88
CA ILE A 366 -1.53 -5.96 3.61
C ILE A 366 -2.60 -7.06 3.63
N ARG A 367 -2.28 -8.30 3.26
CA ARG A 367 -3.24 -9.40 3.33
C ARG A 367 -3.80 -9.55 4.73
N ALA A 368 -5.13 -9.59 4.84
CA ALA A 368 -5.86 -9.63 6.08
C ALA A 368 -7.18 -10.39 5.90
N GLN A 369 -7.67 -10.99 6.97
CA GLN A 369 -8.92 -11.77 6.96
C GLN A 369 -10.13 -10.93 6.53
N PHE A 370 -10.20 -9.65 6.92
CA PHE A 370 -11.36 -8.81 6.59
C PHE A 370 -11.42 -8.32 5.14
N LEU A 371 -10.40 -8.57 4.31
CA LEU A 371 -10.44 -8.20 2.88
C LEU A 371 -11.60 -8.85 2.14
N GLN A 372 -11.98 -10.08 2.52
CA GLN A 372 -13.18 -10.70 1.99
C GLN A 372 -14.45 -9.88 2.29
N LYS A 373 -14.52 -9.27 3.48
CA LYS A 373 -15.64 -8.38 3.84
C LYS A 373 -15.72 -7.12 2.98
N ILE A 374 -14.58 -6.61 2.52
CA ILE A 374 -14.54 -5.50 1.56
C ILE A 374 -15.07 -5.95 0.20
N THR A 375 -14.63 -7.11 -0.29
CA THR A 375 -15.15 -7.71 -1.52
C THR A 375 -16.66 -7.89 -1.46
N ASP A 376 -17.16 -8.46 -0.37
CA ASP A 376 -18.59 -8.68 -0.14
C ASP A 376 -19.37 -7.34 -0.13
N ALA A 377 -18.83 -6.32 0.52
CA ALA A 377 -19.44 -4.98 0.58
C ALA A 377 -19.63 -4.37 -0.82
N TYR A 378 -18.62 -4.45 -1.68
CA TYR A 378 -18.73 -3.94 -3.05
C TYR A 378 -19.57 -4.83 -3.96
N ALA A 379 -19.64 -6.13 -3.72
CA ALA A 379 -20.56 -7.03 -4.41
C ALA A 379 -22.03 -6.70 -4.09
N GLU A 380 -22.31 -6.36 -2.82
CA GLU A 380 -23.66 -5.93 -2.40
C GLU A 380 -24.01 -4.53 -2.89
N ASN A 381 -23.07 -3.59 -2.80
CA ASN A 381 -23.26 -2.21 -3.27
C ASN A 381 -22.00 -1.67 -3.96
N PRO A 382 -21.88 -1.82 -5.30
CA PRO A 382 -20.72 -1.31 -6.05
C PRO A 382 -20.53 0.22 -5.98
N GLN A 383 -21.56 0.96 -5.59
CA GLN A 383 -21.59 2.42 -5.52
C GLN A 383 -21.43 2.96 -4.10
N ILE A 384 -21.10 2.11 -3.13
CA ILE A 384 -20.94 2.57 -1.75
C ILE A 384 -19.88 3.67 -1.65
N ALA A 385 -20.27 4.79 -1.03
CA ALA A 385 -19.40 5.97 -0.98
C ALA A 385 -18.18 5.79 -0.04
N ASN A 386 -18.36 4.99 1.01
CA ASN A 386 -17.33 4.74 2.02
C ASN A 386 -17.57 3.39 2.67
N LEU A 387 -16.53 2.61 2.89
CA LEU A 387 -16.64 1.28 3.53
C LEU A 387 -17.30 1.32 4.91
N LEU A 388 -17.17 2.41 5.66
CA LEU A 388 -17.83 2.58 6.96
C LEU A 388 -19.36 2.52 6.87
N LEU A 389 -19.95 2.72 5.69
CA LEU A 389 -21.38 2.62 5.45
C LEU A 389 -21.86 1.20 5.12
N ALA A 390 -20.94 0.28 4.81
CA ALA A 390 -21.28 -1.11 4.59
C ALA A 390 -21.74 -1.77 5.91
N PRO A 391 -22.79 -2.62 5.90
CA PRO A 391 -23.40 -3.13 7.13
C PRO A 391 -22.41 -3.76 8.11
N TYR A 392 -21.49 -4.58 7.63
CA TYR A 392 -20.47 -5.20 8.47
C TYR A 392 -19.58 -4.17 9.16
N PHE A 393 -19.00 -3.23 8.39
CA PHE A 393 -18.08 -2.23 8.94
C PHE A 393 -18.79 -1.19 9.80
N LYS A 394 -20.03 -0.84 9.47
CA LYS A 394 -20.88 0.01 10.30
C LYS A 394 -21.08 -0.63 11.68
N GLN A 395 -21.40 -1.92 11.74
CA GLN A 395 -21.58 -2.62 13.01
C GLN A 395 -20.30 -2.63 13.85
N ILE A 396 -19.14 -2.88 13.22
CA ILE A 396 -17.85 -2.80 13.91
C ILE A 396 -17.60 -1.37 14.44
N ALA A 397 -17.89 -0.36 13.65
CA ALA A 397 -17.73 1.03 14.09
C ALA A 397 -18.65 1.36 15.27
N ASP A 398 -19.90 0.94 15.24
CA ASP A 398 -20.85 1.10 16.35
C ASP A 398 -20.32 0.45 17.65
N ASP A 399 -19.80 -0.77 17.54
CA ASP A 399 -19.35 -1.54 18.69
C ASP A 399 -17.96 -1.12 19.23
N TYR A 400 -17.06 -0.61 18.35
CA TYR A 400 -15.65 -0.38 18.68
C TYR A 400 -15.24 1.08 18.81
N GLN A 401 -16.08 2.02 18.38
CA GLN A 401 -15.73 3.45 18.43
C GLN A 401 -15.45 3.96 19.86
N GLN A 402 -16.14 3.42 20.88
CA GLN A 402 -15.88 3.83 22.25
C GLN A 402 -14.52 3.36 22.75
N ALA A 403 -14.13 2.12 22.42
CA ALA A 403 -12.80 1.61 22.75
C ALA A 403 -11.69 2.45 22.10
N LEU A 404 -11.88 2.84 20.83
CA LEU A 404 -10.95 3.75 20.14
C LEU A 404 -10.83 5.09 20.84
N ARG A 405 -11.95 5.69 21.29
CA ARG A 405 -11.96 6.95 22.05
C ARG A 405 -11.24 6.82 23.37
N ASP A 406 -11.53 5.75 24.12
CA ASP A 406 -10.91 5.50 25.42
C ASP A 406 -9.40 5.38 25.31
N VAL A 407 -8.93 4.65 24.31
CA VAL A 407 -7.49 4.44 24.02
C VAL A 407 -6.81 5.77 23.65
N VAL A 408 -7.42 6.55 22.77
CA VAL A 408 -6.89 7.86 22.37
C VAL A 408 -6.89 8.84 23.54
N ALA A 409 -7.97 8.89 24.32
CA ALA A 409 -8.06 9.75 25.51
C ALA A 409 -6.97 9.39 26.52
N TYR A 410 -6.79 8.11 26.81
CA TYR A 410 -5.72 7.63 27.68
C TYR A 410 -4.34 8.05 27.16
N ALA A 411 -4.07 7.80 25.88
CA ALA A 411 -2.79 8.12 25.25
C ALA A 411 -2.46 9.62 25.37
N VAL A 412 -3.40 10.49 25.02
CA VAL A 412 -3.23 11.96 25.08
C VAL A 412 -2.99 12.42 26.51
N GLN A 413 -3.75 11.95 27.48
CA GLN A 413 -3.59 12.31 28.90
C GLN A 413 -2.25 11.84 29.48
N ASN A 414 -1.65 10.81 28.92
CA ASN A 414 -0.41 10.23 29.41
C ASN A 414 0.81 10.52 28.51
N GLY A 415 0.66 11.37 27.50
CA GLY A 415 1.76 11.78 26.61
C GLY A 415 2.29 10.67 25.72
N ILE A 416 1.49 9.66 25.40
CA ILE A 416 1.84 8.59 24.47
C ILE A 416 1.42 9.01 23.06
N PRO A 417 2.36 9.13 22.09
CA PRO A 417 2.02 9.54 20.74
C PRO A 417 1.19 8.48 20.02
N VAL A 418 0.01 8.84 19.54
CA VAL A 418 -0.89 7.97 18.76
C VAL A 418 -1.50 8.73 17.58
N PRO A 419 -0.67 9.27 16.67
CA PRO A 419 -1.16 10.14 15.60
C PRO A 419 -2.19 9.44 14.70
N THR A 420 -2.02 8.17 14.37
CA THR A 420 -2.95 7.48 13.47
C THR A 420 -4.23 7.02 14.18
N PHE A 421 -4.19 6.59 15.44
CA PHE A 421 -5.42 6.38 16.21
C PHE A 421 -6.21 7.68 16.42
N ALA A 422 -5.53 8.78 16.70
CA ALA A 422 -6.16 10.09 16.81
C ALA A 422 -6.79 10.54 15.49
N ALA A 423 -6.08 10.35 14.38
CA ALA A 423 -6.61 10.62 13.04
C ALA A 423 -7.83 9.76 12.71
N ALA A 424 -7.86 8.49 13.13
CA ALA A 424 -9.01 7.61 12.95
C ALA A 424 -10.27 8.14 13.65
N VAL A 425 -10.15 8.58 14.91
CA VAL A 425 -11.27 9.21 15.64
C VAL A 425 -11.73 10.49 14.96
N ALA A 426 -10.78 11.36 14.62
CA ALA A 426 -11.08 12.65 14.00
C ALA A 426 -11.77 12.47 12.64
N TYR A 427 -11.30 11.53 11.82
CA TYR A 427 -11.93 11.20 10.54
C TYR A 427 -13.34 10.65 10.73
N TYR A 428 -13.51 9.67 11.62
CA TYR A 428 -14.83 9.08 11.92
C TYR A 428 -15.84 10.12 12.37
N ASP A 429 -15.46 10.98 13.30
CA ASP A 429 -16.34 12.03 13.82
C ASP A 429 -16.65 13.10 12.77
N SER A 430 -15.66 13.50 11.97
CA SER A 430 -15.88 14.46 10.89
C SER A 430 -16.77 13.89 9.80
N TYR A 431 -16.57 12.63 9.42
CA TYR A 431 -17.36 11.97 8.37
C TYR A 431 -18.83 11.78 8.76
N ARG A 432 -19.13 11.50 10.02
CA ARG A 432 -20.48 11.32 10.55
C ARG A 432 -21.18 12.61 10.99
N ALA A 433 -20.47 13.74 11.00
CA ALA A 433 -21.04 15.01 11.43
C ALA A 433 -21.92 15.64 10.34
N ALA A 434 -23.21 15.80 10.63
CA ALA A 434 -24.12 16.47 9.71
C ALA A 434 -23.81 17.97 9.55
N VAL A 435 -23.21 18.58 10.58
CA VAL A 435 -22.78 19.98 10.59
C VAL A 435 -21.35 20.07 11.08
N LEU A 436 -20.52 20.74 10.31
CA LEU A 436 -19.12 21.02 10.63
C LEU A 436 -18.91 22.53 10.83
N PRO A 437 -17.88 22.95 11.61
CA PRO A 437 -17.60 24.36 11.83
C PRO A 437 -17.01 25.08 10.60
N ALA A 438 -17.08 24.46 9.43
CA ALA A 438 -16.67 25.03 8.15
C ALA A 438 -17.49 26.26 7.73
N ASN A 439 -18.68 26.43 8.28
CA ASN A 439 -19.51 27.63 8.11
C ASN A 439 -18.77 28.89 8.59
N LEU A 440 -18.04 28.81 9.72
CA LEU A 440 -17.24 29.94 10.20
C LEU A 440 -16.07 30.24 9.26
N ILE A 441 -15.39 29.21 8.76
CA ILE A 441 -14.30 29.38 7.77
C ILE A 441 -14.84 30.08 6.53
N GLN A 442 -15.98 29.66 6.02
CA GLN A 442 -16.57 30.28 4.83
C GLN A 442 -17.03 31.73 5.09
N ALA A 443 -17.57 32.02 6.26
CA ALA A 443 -17.90 33.39 6.66
C ALA A 443 -16.65 34.28 6.75
N GLN A 444 -15.54 33.78 7.33
CA GLN A 444 -14.26 34.48 7.37
C GLN A 444 -13.74 34.78 5.96
N ARG A 445 -13.80 33.81 5.06
CA ARG A 445 -13.39 33.99 3.66
C ARG A 445 -14.24 35.06 2.94
N ASP A 446 -15.53 35.09 3.22
CA ASP A 446 -16.40 36.12 2.68
C ASP A 446 -16.09 37.51 3.27
N TYR A 447 -15.83 37.56 4.57
CA TYR A 447 -15.47 38.78 5.27
C TYR A 447 -14.22 39.46 4.71
N PHE A 448 -13.12 38.71 4.57
CA PHE A 448 -11.85 39.29 4.13
C PHE A 448 -11.66 39.35 2.63
N GLY A 449 -12.41 38.61 1.84
CA GLY A 449 -12.13 38.46 0.42
C GLY A 449 -13.36 38.38 -0.50
N ALA A 450 -14.55 38.60 0.01
CA ALA A 450 -15.80 38.48 -0.74
C ALA A 450 -15.92 37.13 -1.49
N HIS A 451 -15.44 36.03 -0.87
CA HIS A 451 -15.41 34.70 -1.50
C HIS A 451 -16.78 34.05 -1.62
N THR A 452 -17.81 34.72 -1.12
CA THR A 452 -19.20 34.28 -1.16
C THR A 452 -19.49 33.01 -0.36
N TYR A 453 -20.75 32.72 -0.14
CA TYR A 453 -21.20 31.53 0.57
C TYR A 453 -22.60 31.10 0.08
N LYS A 454 -22.91 29.83 0.30
CA LYS A 454 -24.27 29.30 0.15
C LYS A 454 -24.96 29.28 1.50
N ARG A 455 -26.29 29.34 1.49
CA ARG A 455 -27.12 29.26 2.69
C ARG A 455 -27.90 27.95 2.74
N ILE A 456 -28.26 27.53 3.97
CA ILE A 456 -29.07 26.31 4.17
C ILE A 456 -30.56 26.57 4.03
N ASP A 457 -30.98 27.86 4.09
CA ASP A 457 -32.39 28.32 4.09
C ASP A 457 -32.82 29.05 2.80
N LYS A 458 -31.89 29.30 1.90
CA LYS A 458 -32.12 29.96 0.62
C LYS A 458 -31.19 29.45 -0.46
N GLU A 459 -31.72 29.31 -1.67
CA GLU A 459 -30.91 28.99 -2.85
C GLU A 459 -30.10 30.21 -3.31
N GLY A 460 -28.95 29.95 -3.94
CA GLY A 460 -28.08 30.98 -4.52
C GLY A 460 -26.74 31.11 -3.82
N VAL A 461 -26.03 32.14 -4.23
CA VAL A 461 -24.70 32.49 -3.73
C VAL A 461 -24.77 33.90 -3.17
N PHE A 462 -24.25 34.12 -1.98
CA PHE A 462 -24.42 35.37 -1.23
C PHE A 462 -23.05 35.97 -0.85
N HIS A 463 -23.04 37.27 -0.68
CA HIS A 463 -21.99 38.05 -0.06
C HIS A 463 -22.60 38.97 0.97
N THR A 464 -21.88 39.26 2.06
CA THR A 464 -22.34 40.15 3.13
C THR A 464 -21.32 41.27 3.33
N GLU A 465 -21.81 42.51 3.42
CA GLU A 465 -21.05 43.64 3.93
C GLU A 465 -21.04 43.54 5.47
N TRP A 466 -19.98 42.95 6.02
CA TRP A 466 -19.92 42.54 7.43
C TRP A 466 -19.74 43.68 8.44
N LEU A 467 -19.41 44.88 7.95
CA LEU A 467 -19.10 46.02 8.80
C LEU A 467 -20.17 47.15 8.75
N ASP A 468 -21.27 46.93 8.00
CA ASP A 468 -22.36 47.89 7.85
C ASP A 468 -23.45 47.69 8.93
#